data_71107ad4cddee9601c8018ef3925ec71
#
_entry.id   71107ad4cddee9601c8018ef3925ec71
#
_cell.length_a   1.000
_cell.length_b   1.000
_cell.length_c   1.000
_cell.angle_alpha   90.00
_cell.angle_beta   90.00
_cell.angle_gamma   90.00
#
_symmetry.space_group_name_H-M   'P 1'
#
loop_
_entity.id
_entity.type
_entity.pdbx_description
1 polymer ?
#
loop_
_entity_poly.entity_id
_entity_poly.type
_entity_poly.pdbx_seq_one_letter_code
_entity_poly.pdbx_strand_id
1 'polypeptide(L)'
;MRTQLHHTTRGGAGDLQDSRPRMTDPIALRNRFAMVKGAWDEHLRGVPFPALGEGTAEEKIERLEVALVDEMRRRATPETAEQAADAMWTLVHARDDGDPVKQRVTQHHEDLARLGHRPI
;
A
#
# COMPACT_ATOMS: atom_id res chain seq x y z
N MET A 1 39.88 0.90 -14.08
CA MET A 1 39.37 0.57 -14.90
C MET A 1 39.16 0.27 -14.90
N ARG A 2 39.04 0.76 -14.67
CA ARG A 2 38.47 0.50 -15.10
C ARG A 2 37.76 0.34 -15.03
N THR A 3 37.71 0.74 -14.43
CA THR A 3 36.95 0.48 -14.86
C THR A 3 36.43 0.42 -14.52
N GLN A 4 36.13 0.61 -14.23
CA GLN A 4 35.41 0.40 -14.44
C GLN A 4 34.75 0.35 -14.19
N LEU A 5 34.79 0.80 -13.38
CA LEU A 5 34.13 0.55 -13.69
C LEU A 5 33.83 0.48 -13.34
N HIS A 6 34.22 0.67 -12.90
CA HIS A 6 33.68 0.28 -13.18
C HIS A 6 33.21 0.22 -12.87
N HIS A 7 32.82 0.54 -12.12
CA HIS A 7 32.28 0.10 -12.47
C HIS A 7 31.83 0.06 -12.23
N THR A 8 31.72 0.46 -11.64
CA THR A 8 31.09 0.13 -11.98
C THR A 8 30.80 0.04 -11.58
N THR A 9 30.79 0.33 -11.04
CA THR A 9 30.13 -0.04 -11.24
C THR A 9 29.94 -0.10 -10.79
N ARG A 10 29.92 0.16 -10.20
CA ARG A 10 29.38 -0.11 -10.34
C ARG A 10 28.88 -0.38 -10.15
N GLY A 11 29.12 -0.18 -9.62
CA GLY A 11 28.29 -0.62 -9.88
C GLY A 11 28.09 -0.84 -9.43
N GLY A 12 28.05 -0.84 -9.09
CA GLY A 12 27.35 -1.26 -9.23
C GLY A 12 27.13 -1.55 -8.69
N ALA A 13 27.02 -1.59 -8.43
CA ALA A 13 26.43 -1.94 -8.39
C ALA A 13 26.15 -2.21 -7.82
N GLY A 14 25.97 -2.23 -7.47
CA GLY A 14 25.30 -2.45 -7.24
C GLY A 14 25.07 -2.51 -6.75
N ASP A 15 24.97 -2.41 -6.44
CA ASP A 15 24.40 -2.40 -6.37
C ASP A 15 23.85 -2.53 -6.71
N LEU A 16 23.56 -2.62 -6.74
CA LEU A 16 22.71 -2.83 -7.18
C LEU A 16 22.07 -2.72 -7.61
N GLN A 17 22.26 -2.66 -7.92
CA GLN A 17 21.38 -2.20 -8.39
C GLN A 17 19.95 -2.39 -8.57
N ASP A 18 19.10 -2.43 -7.71
CA ASP A 18 17.67 -2.44 -7.68
C ASP A 18 17.19 -1.03 -7.93
N SER A 19 16.41 -0.84 -8.99
CA SER A 19 15.96 0.49 -9.36
C SER A 19 14.68 0.92 -8.63
N ARG A 20 14.07 0.03 -7.84
CA ARG A 20 12.86 0.37 -7.10
C ARG A 20 13.20 1.30 -5.94
N PRO A 21 12.33 2.27 -5.63
CA PRO A 21 12.55 3.11 -4.45
C PRO A 21 12.59 2.24 -3.20
N ARG A 22 13.54 2.52 -2.34
CA ARG A 22 13.61 1.80 -1.09
C ARG A 22 12.47 2.28 -0.19
N MET A 23 11.83 1.32 0.49
CA MET A 23 10.73 1.66 1.39
C MET A 23 11.20 2.47 2.59
N THR A 24 12.51 2.48 2.85
CA THR A 24 13.11 3.29 3.90
C THR A 24 13.43 4.71 3.45
N ASP A 25 13.28 5.02 2.16
CA ASP A 25 13.49 6.38 1.67
C ASP A 25 12.51 7.33 2.38
N PRO A 26 13.02 8.39 3.07
CA PRO A 26 12.13 9.28 3.81
C PRO A 26 11.06 9.95 2.95
N ILE A 27 11.39 10.28 1.70
CA ILE A 27 10.42 10.91 0.81
C ILE A 27 9.34 9.91 0.43
N ALA A 28 9.73 8.68 0.09
CA ALA A 28 8.78 7.64 -0.25
C ALA A 28 7.85 7.32 0.93
N LEU A 29 8.42 7.24 2.13
CA LEU A 29 7.63 6.98 3.33
C LEU A 29 6.64 8.11 3.60
N ARG A 30 7.09 9.35 3.45
CA ARG A 30 6.19 10.49 3.63
C ARG A 30 5.03 10.46 2.64
N ASN A 31 5.33 10.14 1.39
CA ASN A 31 4.29 10.08 0.36
C ASN A 31 3.30 8.95 0.65
N ARG A 32 3.80 7.79 1.07
CA ARG A 32 2.91 6.69 1.45
C ARG A 32 2.01 7.08 2.61
N PHE A 33 2.59 7.71 3.63
CA PHE A 33 1.81 8.13 4.78
C PHE A 33 0.73 9.15 4.36
N ALA A 34 1.09 10.12 3.53
CA ALA A 34 0.14 11.12 3.08
C ALA A 34 -1.01 10.48 2.31
N MET A 35 -0.71 9.51 1.45
CA MET A 35 -1.74 8.83 0.68
C MET A 35 -2.69 8.05 1.57
N VAL A 36 -2.14 7.29 2.53
CA VAL A 36 -3.00 6.46 3.37
C VAL A 36 -3.80 7.33 4.35
N LYS A 37 -3.20 8.41 4.83
CA LYS A 37 -3.94 9.34 5.70
C LYS A 37 -5.06 10.03 4.94
N GLY A 38 -4.79 10.45 3.71
CA GLY A 38 -5.82 11.07 2.88
C GLY A 38 -6.97 10.13 2.60
N ALA A 39 -6.66 8.87 2.29
CA ALA A 39 -7.70 7.87 2.07
C ALA A 39 -8.50 7.60 3.34
N TRP A 40 -7.81 7.57 4.49
CA TRP A 40 -8.51 7.40 5.77
C TRP A 40 -9.50 8.54 6.00
N ASP A 41 -9.04 9.78 5.80
CA ASP A 41 -9.90 10.94 6.00
C ASP A 41 -11.07 10.94 5.04
N GLU A 42 -10.87 10.46 3.83
CA GLU A 42 -11.92 10.45 2.81
C GLU A 42 -12.92 9.33 3.03
N HIS A 43 -12.46 8.12 3.29
CA HIS A 43 -13.31 6.94 3.30
C HIS A 43 -13.71 6.49 4.71
N LEU A 44 -12.97 6.89 5.72
CA LEU A 44 -13.20 6.46 7.10
C LEU A 44 -13.34 7.67 8.03
N ARG A 45 -14.02 8.68 7.55
CA ARG A 45 -14.25 9.89 8.33
C ARG A 45 -14.94 9.55 9.64
N GLY A 46 -14.38 10.04 10.75
CA GLY A 46 -14.92 9.75 12.06
C GLY A 46 -14.43 8.46 12.69
N VAL A 47 -13.68 7.65 11.96
CA VAL A 47 -13.07 6.45 12.52
C VAL A 47 -11.69 6.84 13.06
N PRO A 48 -11.40 6.58 14.35
CA PRO A 48 -10.11 6.96 14.91
C PRO A 48 -8.98 6.18 14.28
N PHE A 49 -7.82 6.83 14.14
CA PHE A 49 -6.61 6.13 13.70
C PHE A 49 -6.28 5.01 14.69
N PRO A 50 -5.83 3.86 14.16
CA PRO A 50 -5.42 2.77 15.05
C PRO A 50 -4.11 3.09 15.74
N ALA A 51 -3.88 2.47 16.88
CA ALA A 51 -2.57 2.50 17.52
C ALA A 51 -1.62 1.67 16.67
N LEU A 52 -0.50 2.26 16.28
CA LEU A 52 0.42 1.58 15.37
C LEU A 52 1.50 0.80 16.09
N GLY A 53 1.61 0.97 17.42
CA GLY A 53 2.59 0.24 18.19
C GLY A 53 4.00 0.74 17.93
N GLU A 54 4.98 -0.09 18.25
CA GLU A 54 6.38 0.24 18.07
C GLU A 54 6.89 -0.38 16.77
N GLY A 55 8.02 0.14 16.32
CA GLY A 55 8.64 -0.35 15.11
C GLY A 55 9.17 0.78 14.26
N THR A 56 9.66 0.43 13.09
CA THR A 56 10.15 1.42 12.15
C THR A 56 8.99 2.21 11.54
N ALA A 57 9.32 3.35 10.91
CA ALA A 57 8.32 4.13 10.21
C ALA A 57 7.65 3.30 9.12
N GLU A 58 8.43 2.49 8.41
CA GLU A 58 7.91 1.62 7.37
C GLU A 58 6.89 0.63 7.92
N GLU A 59 7.24 -0.02 9.05
CA GLU A 59 6.34 -0.98 9.68
C GLU A 59 5.05 -0.32 10.15
N LYS A 60 5.16 0.88 10.70
CA LYS A 60 3.98 1.60 11.16
C LYS A 60 3.06 1.99 10.01
N ILE A 61 3.64 2.45 8.91
CA ILE A 61 2.85 2.80 7.73
C ILE A 61 2.17 1.55 7.16
N GLU A 62 2.88 0.43 7.13
CA GLU A 62 2.28 -0.81 6.65
C GLU A 62 1.10 -1.22 7.51
N ARG A 63 1.23 -1.12 8.83
CA ARG A 63 0.11 -1.43 9.72
C ARG A 63 -1.08 -0.50 9.48
N LEU A 64 -0.79 0.78 9.21
CA LEU A 64 -1.87 1.72 8.92
C LEU A 64 -2.54 1.38 7.58
N GLU A 65 -1.76 0.99 6.58
CA GLU A 65 -2.31 0.59 5.28
C GLU A 65 -3.20 -0.65 5.42
N VAL A 66 -2.75 -1.64 6.19
CA VAL A 66 -3.56 -2.83 6.44
C VAL A 66 -4.84 -2.46 7.18
N ALA A 67 -4.72 -1.61 8.20
CA ALA A 67 -5.90 -1.18 8.95
C ALA A 67 -6.88 -0.44 8.06
N LEU A 68 -6.37 0.41 7.15
CA LEU A 68 -7.23 1.15 6.24
C LEU A 68 -8.05 0.21 5.35
N VAL A 69 -7.38 -0.73 4.68
CA VAL A 69 -8.09 -1.60 3.74
C VAL A 69 -9.04 -2.55 4.47
N ASP A 70 -8.65 -3.02 5.67
CA ASP A 70 -9.52 -3.89 6.45
C ASP A 70 -10.77 -3.14 6.91
N GLU A 71 -10.63 -1.90 7.37
CA GLU A 71 -11.78 -1.11 7.79
C GLU A 71 -12.68 -0.76 6.62
N MET A 72 -12.10 -0.41 5.48
CA MET A 72 -12.89 -0.12 4.29
C MET A 72 -13.68 -1.35 3.86
N ARG A 73 -13.04 -2.53 3.90
CA ARG A 73 -13.73 -3.77 3.55
C ARG A 73 -14.89 -4.05 4.50
N ARG A 74 -14.64 -3.88 5.79
CA ARG A 74 -15.65 -4.19 6.81
C ARG A 74 -16.84 -3.27 6.71
N ARG A 75 -16.63 -2.02 6.33
CA ARG A 75 -17.69 -1.02 6.25
C ARG A 75 -18.32 -0.92 4.88
N ALA A 76 -17.81 -1.64 3.89
CA ALA A 76 -18.33 -1.58 2.54
C ALA A 76 -19.75 -2.16 2.49
N THR A 77 -20.58 -1.51 1.67
CA THR A 77 -21.91 -1.99 1.37
C THR A 77 -21.94 -2.34 -0.11
N PRO A 78 -23.00 -3.04 -0.59
CA PRO A 78 -23.09 -3.29 -2.03
C PRO A 78 -23.02 -2.01 -2.87
N GLU A 79 -23.52 -0.89 -2.31
CA GLU A 79 -23.51 0.38 -3.02
C GLU A 79 -22.13 1.02 -3.08
N THR A 80 -21.26 0.75 -2.12
CA THR A 80 -19.94 1.36 -2.05
C THR A 80 -18.81 0.40 -2.41
N ALA A 81 -19.12 -0.86 -2.72
CA ALA A 81 -18.10 -1.89 -2.91
C ALA A 81 -17.14 -1.56 -4.04
N GLU A 82 -17.66 -1.09 -5.17
CA GLU A 82 -16.81 -0.78 -6.32
C GLU A 82 -15.89 0.38 -6.01
N GLN A 83 -16.40 1.41 -5.36
CA GLN A 83 -15.60 2.57 -5.00
C GLN A 83 -14.52 2.20 -4.00
N ALA A 84 -14.84 1.35 -3.03
CA ALA A 84 -13.87 0.88 -2.05
C ALA A 84 -12.78 0.06 -2.74
N ALA A 85 -13.16 -0.81 -3.67
CA ALA A 85 -12.18 -1.62 -4.40
C ALA A 85 -11.22 -0.73 -5.20
N ASP A 86 -11.74 0.27 -5.88
CA ASP A 86 -10.92 1.18 -6.66
C ASP A 86 -9.95 1.96 -5.77
N ALA A 87 -10.42 2.43 -4.63
CA ALA A 87 -9.57 3.18 -3.71
C ALA A 87 -8.45 2.30 -3.17
N MET A 88 -8.74 1.06 -2.82
CA MET A 88 -7.72 0.12 -2.36
C MET A 88 -6.71 -0.17 -3.44
N TRP A 89 -7.18 -0.39 -4.67
CA TRP A 89 -6.28 -0.73 -5.78
C TRP A 89 -5.32 0.42 -6.06
N THR A 90 -5.77 1.66 -5.95
CA THR A 90 -4.93 2.83 -6.15
C THR A 90 -3.74 2.84 -5.20
N LEU A 91 -3.92 2.33 -3.98
CA LEU A 91 -2.84 2.30 -3.01
C LEU A 91 -1.74 1.30 -3.35
N VAL A 92 -2.06 0.25 -4.10
CA VAL A 92 -1.13 -0.88 -4.19
C VAL A 92 -0.80 -1.32 -5.61
N HIS A 93 -1.41 -0.71 -6.64
CA HIS A 93 -1.27 -1.26 -8.00
C HIS A 93 0.19 -1.27 -8.49
N ALA A 94 1.04 -0.39 -7.97
CA ALA A 94 2.43 -0.32 -8.37
C ALA A 94 3.36 -1.20 -7.53
N ARG A 95 2.82 -1.96 -6.59
CA ARG A 95 3.62 -2.78 -5.68
C ARG A 95 3.82 -4.17 -6.24
N ASP A 96 4.84 -4.85 -5.72
CA ASP A 96 5.12 -6.23 -6.08
C ASP A 96 4.00 -7.16 -5.60
N ASP A 97 3.80 -8.24 -6.33
CA ASP A 97 2.76 -9.21 -5.98
C ASP A 97 2.97 -9.83 -4.60
N GLY A 98 4.22 -9.90 -4.14
CA GLY A 98 4.50 -10.43 -2.82
C GLY A 98 4.29 -9.46 -1.67
N ASP A 99 3.94 -8.22 -1.96
CA ASP A 99 3.73 -7.21 -0.91
C ASP A 99 2.52 -7.61 -0.06
N PRO A 100 2.67 -7.66 1.28
CA PRO A 100 1.56 -8.09 2.15
C PRO A 100 0.31 -7.23 2.01
N VAL A 101 0.48 -5.92 1.80
CA VAL A 101 -0.66 -5.03 1.64
C VAL A 101 -1.37 -5.32 0.34
N LYS A 102 -0.59 -5.55 -0.74
CA LYS A 102 -1.19 -5.88 -2.04
C LYS A 102 -1.95 -7.20 -1.98
N GLN A 103 -1.40 -8.20 -1.28
CA GLN A 103 -2.10 -9.47 -1.13
C GLN A 103 -3.43 -9.28 -0.39
N ARG A 104 -3.42 -8.47 0.65
CA ARG A 104 -4.64 -8.18 1.40
C ARG A 104 -5.67 -7.47 0.53
N VAL A 105 -5.23 -6.48 -0.26
CA VAL A 105 -6.13 -5.76 -1.15
C VAL A 105 -6.69 -6.68 -2.22
N THR A 106 -5.87 -7.56 -2.77
CA THR A 106 -6.35 -8.52 -3.77
C THR A 106 -7.47 -9.38 -3.20
N GLN A 107 -7.30 -9.88 -1.98
CA GLN A 107 -8.33 -10.67 -1.33
C GLN A 107 -9.59 -9.85 -1.10
N HIS A 108 -9.43 -8.63 -0.59
CA HIS A 108 -10.58 -7.75 -0.36
C HIS A 108 -11.28 -7.39 -1.65
N HIS A 109 -10.51 -7.22 -2.74
CA HIS A 109 -11.07 -6.89 -4.04
C HIS A 109 -12.03 -7.99 -4.51
N GLU A 110 -11.66 -9.25 -4.32
CA GLU A 110 -12.54 -10.36 -4.66
C GLU A 110 -13.81 -10.35 -3.81
N ASP A 111 -13.66 -10.10 -2.52
CA ASP A 111 -14.80 -10.02 -1.63
C ASP A 111 -15.73 -8.86 -2.01
N LEU A 112 -15.15 -7.72 -2.37
CA LEU A 112 -15.92 -6.56 -2.75
C LEU A 112 -16.65 -6.78 -4.07
N ALA A 113 -16.02 -7.50 -5.00
CA ALA A 113 -16.67 -7.82 -6.26
C ALA A 113 -17.91 -8.68 -6.00
N ARG A 114 -17.80 -9.65 -5.10
CA ARG A 114 -18.97 -10.47 -4.75
C ARG A 114 -20.04 -9.65 -4.05
N LEU A 115 -19.62 -8.74 -3.18
CA LEU A 115 -20.56 -7.89 -2.46
C LEU A 115 -21.34 -6.97 -3.40
N GLY A 116 -20.65 -6.43 -4.42
CA GLY A 116 -21.28 -5.54 -5.39
C GLY A 116 -22.16 -6.26 -6.40
N HIS A 117 -21.94 -7.57 -6.59
CA HIS A 117 -22.74 -8.38 -7.52
C HIS A 117 -23.87 -9.03 -6.75
N ARG A 118 -24.96 -8.30 -6.58
CA ARG A 118 -26.10 -8.85 -5.86
C ARG A 118 -26.97 -9.65 -6.84
N PRO A 119 -27.37 -10.87 -6.46
CA PRO A 119 -28.35 -11.58 -7.27
C PRO A 119 -29.66 -10.80 -7.26
N ILE A 120 -30.28 -10.80 -8.38
CA ILE A 120 -31.55 -10.08 -8.55
C ILE A 120 -32.72 -11.01 -8.27
#